data_e359b20e9ffcebee002c38072669aaef
#
_entry.id   e359b20e9ffcebee002c38072669aaef
#
_cell.length_a   1.000
_cell.length_b   1.000
_cell.length_c   1.000
_cell.angle_alpha   90.00
_cell.angle_beta   90.00
_cell.angle_gamma   90.00
#
_symmetry.space_group_name_H-M   'P 1'
#
loop_
_entity.id
_entity.type
_entity.pdbx_description
1 polymer ?
#
loop_
_entity_poly.entity_id
_entity_poly.type
_entity_poly.pdbx_seq_one_letter_code
_entity_poly.pdbx_strand_id
1 'polypeptide(L)' 'MQVASLTISYPVFVKRPMDLKSIQARLEGGVYARRDDFVKDVRQIVENCRAYNSPGSPVWKEGESFDAFFNKSEFLQ' A
#
# COMPACT_ATOMS: atom_id res chain seq x y z
N MET A 1 2.71 12.06 -4.65
CA MET A 1 2.09 10.80 -5.06
C MET A 1 0.58 10.88 -4.89
N GLN A 2 -0.15 10.43 -5.86
CA GLN A 2 -1.58 10.41 -5.78
C GLN A 2 -2.05 9.07 -5.22
N VAL A 3 -2.63 9.11 -4.06
CA VAL A 3 -3.13 7.91 -3.38
C VAL A 3 -4.12 7.14 -4.25
N ALA A 4 -4.97 7.86 -4.97
CA ALA A 4 -6.00 7.25 -5.79
C ALA A 4 -5.45 6.34 -6.88
N SER A 5 -4.27 6.65 -7.44
CA SER A 5 -3.73 5.82 -8.51
C SER A 5 -3.31 4.44 -8.04
N LEU A 6 -3.02 4.27 -6.75
CA LEU A 6 -2.68 2.97 -6.20
C LEU A 6 -3.91 2.10 -5.99
N THR A 7 -5.07 2.72 -5.74
CA THR A 7 -6.29 1.98 -5.45
C THR A 7 -7.10 1.66 -6.71
N ILE A 8 -7.20 2.63 -7.62
CA ILE A 8 -8.04 2.45 -8.81
C ILE A 8 -7.43 1.56 -9.88
N SER A 9 -6.15 1.23 -9.75
CA SER A 9 -5.47 0.38 -10.73
C SER A 9 -5.67 -1.11 -10.47
N TYR A 10 -6.29 -1.46 -9.36
CA TYR A 10 -6.48 -2.86 -9.02
C TYR A 10 -7.59 -3.48 -9.83
N PRO A 11 -7.38 -4.68 -10.38
CA PRO A 11 -8.45 -5.41 -11.03
C PRO A 11 -9.47 -5.90 -9.99
N VAL A 12 -10.66 -6.23 -10.47
CA VAL A 12 -11.78 -6.62 -9.61
C VAL A 12 -11.47 -7.85 -8.77
N PHE A 13 -10.59 -8.70 -9.27
CA PHE A 13 -10.31 -10.00 -8.66
C PHE A 13 -9.05 -10.03 -7.79
N VAL A 14 -8.62 -8.89 -7.29
CA VAL A 14 -7.48 -8.86 -6.37
C VAL A 14 -7.82 -9.68 -5.13
N LYS A 15 -6.95 -10.63 -4.79
CA LYS A 15 -7.21 -11.57 -3.70
C LYS A 15 -7.24 -10.88 -2.34
N ARG A 16 -6.35 -9.92 -2.13
CA ARG A 16 -6.24 -9.20 -0.86
C ARG A 16 -6.21 -7.71 -1.13
N PRO A 17 -7.37 -7.14 -1.48
CA PRO A 17 -7.41 -5.70 -1.76
C PRO A 17 -7.07 -4.90 -0.51
N MET A 18 -6.31 -3.83 -0.71
CA MET A 18 -5.98 -2.91 0.36
C MET A 18 -5.70 -1.55 -0.26
N ASP A 19 -6.08 -0.50 0.45
CA ASP A 19 -5.82 0.86 0.01
C ASP A 19 -5.53 1.76 1.21
N LEU A 20 -5.00 2.94 0.92
CA LEU A 20 -4.61 3.86 1.97
C LEU A 20 -5.81 4.39 2.75
N LYS A 21 -6.96 4.48 2.10
CA LYS A 21 -8.18 4.93 2.77
C LYS A 21 -8.63 3.92 3.82
N SER A 22 -8.54 2.64 3.51
CA SER A 22 -8.87 1.58 4.47
C SER A 22 -7.91 1.60 5.65
N ILE A 23 -6.62 1.81 5.39
CA ILE A 23 -5.62 1.90 6.45
C ILE A 23 -5.92 3.09 7.36
N GLN A 24 -6.27 4.23 6.76
CA GLN A 24 -6.60 5.40 7.54
C GLN A 24 -7.81 5.13 8.46
N ALA A 25 -8.84 4.50 7.91
CA ALA A 25 -10.02 4.17 8.70
C ALA A 25 -9.69 3.23 9.86
N ARG A 26 -8.81 2.27 9.63
CA ARG A 26 -8.39 1.34 10.67
C ARG A 26 -7.56 2.03 11.75
N LEU A 27 -6.70 2.96 11.35
CA LEU A 27 -5.93 3.75 12.31
C LEU A 27 -6.85 4.59 13.19
N GLU A 28 -7.82 5.26 12.59
CA GLU A 28 -8.76 6.11 13.31
C GLU A 28 -9.66 5.29 14.22
N GLY A 29 -9.99 4.08 13.81
CA GLY A 29 -10.83 3.19 14.60
C GLY A 29 -10.09 2.40 15.67
N GLY A 30 -8.78 2.54 15.76
CA GLY A 30 -7.98 1.83 16.76
C GLY A 30 -7.93 0.33 16.53
N VAL A 31 -8.08 -0.11 15.28
CA VAL A 31 -8.14 -1.53 14.92
C VAL A 31 -6.78 -2.20 15.02
N TYR A 32 -5.71 -1.46 14.74
CA TYR A 32 -4.37 -2.04 14.77
C TYR A 32 -3.89 -2.17 16.21
N ALA A 33 -3.73 -3.40 16.67
CA ALA A 33 -3.22 -3.67 18.00
C ALA A 33 -1.71 -3.46 18.08
N ARG A 34 -1.01 -3.68 16.95
CA ARG A 34 0.43 -3.60 16.90
C ARG A 34 0.87 -2.89 15.64
N ARG A 35 2.07 -2.29 15.71
CA ARG A 35 2.65 -1.65 14.54
C ARG A 35 2.80 -2.63 13.37
N ASP A 36 3.15 -3.88 13.65
CA ASP A 36 3.33 -4.89 12.61
C ASP A 36 2.06 -5.11 11.79
N ASP A 37 0.89 -4.99 12.43
CA ASP A 37 -0.38 -5.15 11.74
C ASP A 37 -0.58 -4.04 10.71
N PHE A 38 -0.22 -2.83 11.08
CA PHE A 38 -0.25 -1.68 10.19
C PHE A 38 0.73 -1.86 9.03
N VAL A 39 1.95 -2.29 9.34
CA VAL A 39 3.00 -2.50 8.34
C VAL A 39 2.57 -3.55 7.31
N LYS A 40 1.92 -4.62 7.76
CA LYS A 40 1.43 -5.65 6.86
C LYS A 40 0.45 -5.10 5.84
N ASP A 41 -0.46 -4.24 6.27
CA ASP A 41 -1.44 -3.65 5.37
C ASP A 41 -0.79 -2.72 4.36
N VAL A 42 0.20 -1.93 4.80
CA VAL A 42 0.93 -1.05 3.89
C VAL A 42 1.68 -1.89 2.84
N ARG A 43 2.35 -2.94 3.28
CA ARG A 43 3.08 -3.81 2.36
C ARG A 43 2.15 -4.53 1.40
N GLN A 44 0.92 -4.80 1.82
CA GLN A 44 -0.07 -5.43 0.94
C GLN A 44 -0.40 -4.52 -0.24
N ILE A 45 -0.47 -3.21 -0.03
CA ILE A 45 -0.67 -2.26 -1.12
C ILE A 45 0.45 -2.38 -2.14
N VAL A 46 1.70 -2.41 -1.67
CA VAL A 46 2.87 -2.50 -2.54
C VAL A 46 2.87 -3.83 -3.31
N GLU A 47 2.59 -4.92 -2.63
CA GLU A 47 2.56 -6.24 -3.28
C GLU A 47 1.48 -6.30 -4.35
N ASN A 48 0.31 -5.75 -4.06
CA ASN A 48 -0.76 -5.70 -5.05
C ASN A 48 -0.36 -4.87 -6.26
N CYS A 49 0.33 -3.76 -6.02
CA CYS A 49 0.81 -2.89 -7.07
C CYS A 49 1.77 -3.64 -8.00
N ARG A 50 2.68 -4.42 -7.41
CA ARG A 50 3.63 -5.22 -8.19
C ARG A 50 2.96 -6.36 -8.94
N ALA A 51 1.97 -6.98 -8.31
CA ALA A 51 1.32 -8.15 -8.88
C ALA A 51 0.39 -7.82 -10.04
N TYR A 52 -0.32 -6.69 -9.95
CA TYR A 52 -1.40 -6.37 -10.87
C TYR A 52 -1.11 -5.24 -11.83
N ASN A 53 0.12 -4.74 -11.84
CA ASN A 53 0.56 -3.72 -12.80
C ASN A 53 1.84 -4.20 -13.47
N SER A 54 1.99 -3.85 -14.75
CA SER A 54 3.18 -4.26 -15.50
C SER A 54 4.43 -3.60 -14.93
N PRO A 55 5.53 -4.36 -14.80
CA PRO A 55 6.78 -3.76 -14.34
C PRO A 55 7.18 -2.58 -15.21
N GLY A 56 7.54 -1.47 -14.56
CA GLY A 56 7.93 -0.26 -15.25
C GLY A 56 6.79 0.65 -15.65
N SER A 57 5.53 0.22 -15.48
CA SER A 57 4.38 1.10 -15.75
C SER A 57 4.34 2.24 -14.73
N PRO A 58 3.63 3.35 -15.04
CA PRO A 58 3.56 4.49 -14.11
C PRO A 58 3.08 4.11 -12.71
N VAL A 59 2.03 3.31 -12.61
CA VAL A 59 1.50 2.91 -11.30
C VAL A 59 2.47 1.99 -10.58
N TRP A 60 3.10 1.08 -11.31
CA TRP A 60 4.11 0.20 -10.73
C TRP A 60 5.26 1.01 -10.13
N LYS A 61 5.71 2.04 -10.85
CA LYS A 61 6.78 2.92 -10.38
C LYS A 61 6.36 3.70 -9.15
N GLU A 62 5.12 4.16 -9.11
CA GLU A 62 4.59 4.84 -7.93
C GLU A 62 4.62 3.93 -6.71
N GLY A 63 4.25 2.66 -6.90
CA GLY A 63 4.29 1.68 -5.83
C GLY A 63 5.70 1.46 -5.31
N GLU A 64 6.68 1.39 -6.21
CA GLU A 64 8.08 1.22 -5.82
C GLU A 64 8.61 2.44 -5.07
N SER A 65 8.23 3.64 -5.50
CA SER A 65 8.62 4.86 -4.81
C SER A 65 8.00 4.94 -3.43
N PHE A 66 6.75 4.55 -3.32
CA PHE A 66 6.04 4.54 -2.04
C PHE A 66 6.70 3.54 -1.08
N ASP A 67 7.05 2.35 -1.58
CA ASP A 67 7.71 1.33 -0.78
C ASP A 67 9.05 1.82 -0.26
N ALA A 68 9.84 2.44 -1.13
CA ALA A 68 11.14 2.98 -0.73
C ALA A 68 11.00 4.05 0.33
N PHE A 69 10.02 4.94 0.16
CA PHE A 69 9.77 6.00 1.13
C PHE A 69 9.32 5.42 2.47
N PHE A 70 8.43 4.47 2.44
CA PHE A 70 7.89 3.85 3.65
C PHE A 70 8.99 3.10 4.41
N ASN A 71 9.80 2.33 3.71
CA ASN A 71 10.90 1.58 4.33
C ASN A 71 11.92 2.52 4.96
N LYS A 72 12.21 3.63 4.31
CA LYS A 72 13.14 4.63 4.84
C LYS A 72 12.59 5.25 6.12
N SER A 73 11.31 5.62 6.11
CA SER A 73 10.66 6.21 7.27
C SER A 73 10.62 5.24 8.45
N GLU A 74 10.32 3.99 8.16
CA GLU A 74 10.26 2.94 9.16
C GLU A 74 11.63 2.71 9.79
N PHE A 75 12.66 2.71 8.96
CA PHE A 75 14.03 2.49 9.41
C PHE A 75 14.50 3.60 10.35
N LEU A 76 14.05 4.81 10.11
CA LEU A 76 14.46 5.96 10.91
C LEU A 76 13.77 6.04 12.27
N GLN A 77 12.78 5.23 12.48
CA GLN A 77 12.11 5.13 13.77
C GLN A 77 12.73 4.02 14.63
#